data_b71db83919b8fba9045ce6e6b9c62948
#
_entry.id   b71db83919b8fba9045ce6e6b9c62948
#
_cell.length_a   1.000
_cell.length_b   1.000
_cell.length_c   1.000
_cell.angle_alpha   90.00
_cell.angle_beta   90.00
_cell.angle_gamma   90.00
#
_symmetry.space_group_name_H-M   'P 1'
#
loop_
_entity.id
_entity.type
_entity.pdbx_description
1 polymer ?
#
loop_
_entity_poly.entity_id
_entity_poly.type
_entity_poly.pdbx_seq_one_letter_code
_entity_poly.pdbx_strand_id
1 'polypeptide(L)'
;MRVTRTDGCCGPQFGLDNSIVTEGYVSVALSANITEAEEITVTNANGRTCVRDTGSPTFDGYGVEIVFCEVQPCLFSMITGQPVVTDNNGNIIGFKMNTGIKLDSSGFALEVWMGVPGVACEGD
;
A
#
# COMPACT_ATOMS: atom_id res chain seq x y z
N MET A 1 -5.74 -10.54 6.81
CA MET A 1 -4.89 -9.78 5.86
C MET A 1 -3.71 -10.63 5.42
N ARG A 2 -3.42 -10.66 4.17
CA ARG A 2 -2.22 -11.29 3.62
C ARG A 2 -1.37 -10.25 2.90
N VAL A 3 -0.09 -10.26 3.18
CA VAL A 3 0.90 -9.43 2.50
C VAL A 3 1.83 -10.37 1.73
N THR A 4 1.98 -10.13 0.45
CA THR A 4 2.81 -10.93 -0.45
C THR A 4 3.88 -10.04 -1.06
N ARG A 5 5.13 -10.48 -1.05
CA ARG A 5 6.23 -9.77 -1.70
C ARG A 5 6.00 -9.74 -3.22
N THR A 6 6.24 -8.61 -3.84
CA THR A 6 6.23 -8.47 -5.30
C THR A 6 7.65 -8.32 -5.82
N ASP A 7 7.88 -8.87 -7.00
CA ASP A 7 9.06 -8.55 -7.79
C ASP A 7 8.75 -7.28 -8.59
N GLY A 8 9.69 -6.34 -8.63
CA GLY A 8 9.47 -4.97 -9.10
C GLY A 8 8.83 -4.80 -10.48
N CYS A 9 8.84 -5.82 -11.31
CA CYS A 9 8.22 -5.77 -12.65
C CYS A 9 7.28 -6.93 -12.97
N CYS A 10 7.22 -7.98 -12.15
CA CYS A 10 6.62 -9.26 -12.57
C CYS A 10 5.46 -9.75 -11.69
N GLY A 11 5.02 -8.95 -10.74
CA GLY A 11 3.89 -9.27 -9.88
C GLY A 11 4.24 -10.07 -8.62
N PRO A 12 3.27 -10.69 -7.97
CA PRO A 12 3.47 -11.37 -6.69
C PRO A 12 4.41 -12.56 -6.80
N GLN A 13 5.31 -12.69 -5.83
CA GLN A 13 6.15 -13.87 -5.67
C GLN A 13 5.44 -14.94 -4.86
N PHE A 14 5.45 -16.16 -5.35
CA PHE A 14 4.86 -17.30 -4.66
C PHE A 14 5.90 -18.01 -3.78
N GLY A 15 5.42 -18.66 -2.75
CA GLY A 15 6.24 -19.42 -1.80
C GLY A 15 5.99 -19.01 -0.34
N LEU A 16 6.35 -19.90 0.58
CA LEU A 16 6.09 -19.71 2.02
C LEU A 16 6.85 -18.51 2.60
N ASP A 17 8.03 -18.22 2.06
CA ASP A 17 8.87 -17.12 2.55
C ASP A 17 8.50 -15.75 1.97
N ASN A 18 7.58 -15.71 1.02
CA ASN A 18 7.20 -14.51 0.29
C ASN A 18 5.82 -13.97 0.67
N SER A 19 5.14 -14.60 1.58
CA SER A 19 3.83 -14.13 2.04
C SER A 19 3.67 -14.30 3.54
N ILE A 20 2.97 -13.34 4.16
CA ILE A 20 2.64 -13.38 5.59
C ILE A 20 1.14 -13.13 5.73
N VAL A 21 0.48 -14.01 6.48
CA VAL A 21 -0.91 -13.83 6.88
C VAL A 21 -0.95 -13.39 8.34
N THR A 22 -1.68 -12.32 8.62
CA THR A 22 -1.81 -11.80 9.98
C THR A 22 -3.26 -11.42 10.29
N GLU A 23 -3.63 -11.66 11.54
CA GLU A 23 -4.86 -11.16 12.13
C GLU A 23 -4.59 -10.00 13.12
N GLY A 24 -3.32 -9.68 13.34
CA GLY A 24 -2.87 -8.67 14.29
C GLY A 24 -3.02 -7.23 13.82
N TYR A 25 -4.03 -6.93 13.01
CA TYR A 25 -4.34 -5.56 12.59
C TYR A 25 -5.66 -5.09 13.18
N VAL A 26 -5.75 -3.78 13.42
CA VAL A 26 -6.96 -3.14 13.95
C VAL A 26 -7.84 -2.62 12.81
N SER A 27 -7.24 -1.92 11.86
CA SER A 27 -7.95 -1.32 10.75
C SER A 27 -7.08 -1.17 9.51
N VAL A 28 -7.75 -1.17 8.36
CA VAL A 28 -7.15 -0.85 7.07
C VAL A 28 -8.00 0.24 6.42
N ALA A 29 -7.42 1.38 6.13
CA ALA A 29 -8.07 2.48 5.42
C ALA A 29 -7.44 2.65 4.05
N LEU A 30 -8.30 2.76 3.04
CA LEU A 30 -7.92 3.01 1.66
C LEU A 30 -8.37 4.40 1.25
N SER A 31 -7.49 5.16 0.62
CA SER A 31 -7.80 6.46 0.05
C SER A 31 -7.31 6.52 -1.41
N ALA A 32 -8.10 7.13 -2.27
CA ALA A 32 -7.70 7.37 -3.64
C ALA A 32 -6.90 8.67 -3.73
N ASN A 33 -5.73 8.62 -4.33
CA ASN A 33 -4.93 9.80 -4.64
C ASN A 33 -5.26 10.26 -6.05
N ILE A 34 -5.84 11.45 -6.16
CA ILE A 34 -6.28 12.05 -7.43
C ILE A 34 -5.57 13.39 -7.57
N THR A 35 -4.95 13.61 -8.73
CA THR A 35 -4.43 14.92 -9.11
C THR A 35 -5.52 15.66 -9.87
N GLU A 36 -5.98 16.78 -9.33
CA GLU A 36 -6.92 17.67 -10.00
C GLU A 36 -6.27 18.25 -11.25
N ALA A 37 -7.03 18.34 -12.32
CA ALA A 37 -6.57 18.99 -13.54
C ALA A 37 -6.66 20.51 -13.41
N GLU A 38 -5.69 21.23 -13.97
CA GLU A 38 -5.73 22.68 -14.04
C GLU A 38 -6.80 23.14 -15.01
N GLU A 39 -7.61 24.10 -14.58
CA GLU A 39 -8.56 24.80 -15.44
C GLU A 39 -7.86 25.97 -16.10
N ILE A 40 -7.79 25.95 -17.44
CA ILE A 40 -7.26 27.08 -18.23
C ILE A 40 -8.44 27.93 -18.67
N THR A 41 -8.48 29.17 -18.19
CA THR A 41 -9.50 30.14 -18.54
C THR A 41 -8.84 31.36 -19.15
N VAL A 42 -9.25 31.73 -20.34
CA VAL A 42 -8.82 32.96 -21.01
C VAL A 42 -10.04 33.89 -21.19
N THR A 43 -9.92 35.09 -20.65
CA THR A 43 -10.96 36.11 -20.76
C THR A 43 -10.57 37.15 -21.82
N ASN A 44 -11.58 37.65 -22.58
CA ASN A 44 -11.35 38.73 -23.52
C ASN A 44 -11.31 40.11 -22.82
N ALA A 45 -11.03 41.17 -23.59
CA ALA A 45 -10.93 42.52 -23.08
C ALA A 45 -12.22 43.04 -22.42
N ASN A 46 -13.37 42.43 -22.70
CA ASN A 46 -14.67 42.80 -22.12
C ASN A 46 -15.01 41.95 -20.88
N GLY A 47 -14.08 41.14 -20.38
CA GLY A 47 -14.27 40.31 -19.21
C GLY A 47 -15.08 39.02 -19.45
N ARG A 48 -15.34 38.66 -20.72
CA ARG A 48 -16.01 37.39 -21.07
C ARG A 48 -15.00 36.26 -21.28
N THR A 49 -15.35 35.10 -20.84
CA THR A 49 -14.52 33.89 -21.03
C THR A 49 -14.50 33.47 -22.50
N CYS A 50 -13.34 33.51 -23.15
CA CYS A 50 -13.13 33.08 -24.52
C CYS A 50 -12.81 31.60 -24.65
N VAL A 51 -11.96 31.10 -23.72
CA VAL A 51 -11.50 29.71 -23.69
C VAL A 51 -11.63 29.21 -22.27
N ARG A 52 -12.25 28.07 -22.13
CA ARG A 52 -12.32 27.34 -20.89
C ARG A 52 -11.98 25.89 -21.20
N ASP A 53 -10.82 25.48 -20.77
CA ASP A 53 -10.36 24.08 -20.86
C ASP A 53 -10.31 23.49 -19.46
N THR A 54 -11.17 22.52 -19.23
CA THR A 54 -11.21 21.78 -17.97
C THR A 54 -10.66 20.40 -18.25
N GLY A 55 -9.43 20.15 -17.83
CA GLY A 55 -8.83 18.83 -17.94
C GLY A 55 -9.54 17.79 -17.07
N SER A 56 -9.33 16.52 -17.35
CA SER A 56 -9.82 15.43 -16.51
C SER A 56 -8.85 15.17 -15.35
N PRO A 57 -9.36 14.92 -14.13
CA PRO A 57 -8.49 14.53 -13.03
C PRO A 57 -7.79 13.21 -13.32
N THR A 58 -6.54 13.10 -12.89
CA THR A 58 -5.70 11.91 -13.08
C THR A 58 -5.67 11.09 -11.79
N PHE A 59 -5.91 9.79 -11.91
CA PHE A 59 -5.79 8.86 -10.80
C PHE A 59 -4.32 8.46 -10.62
N ASP A 60 -3.75 8.74 -9.44
CA ASP A 60 -2.33 8.49 -9.14
C ASP A 60 -2.09 7.20 -8.37
N GLY A 61 -3.12 6.62 -7.78
CA GLY A 61 -3.02 5.40 -6.99
C GLY A 61 -3.82 5.44 -5.70
N TYR A 62 -3.62 4.44 -4.87
CA TYR A 62 -4.25 4.36 -3.55
C TYR A 62 -3.24 4.61 -2.44
N GLY A 63 -3.63 5.40 -1.45
CA GLY A 63 -2.98 5.43 -0.15
C GLY A 63 -3.57 4.34 0.74
N VAL A 64 -2.73 3.65 1.48
CA VAL A 64 -3.15 2.61 2.42
C VAL A 64 -2.64 2.96 3.81
N GLU A 65 -3.53 3.01 4.78
CA GLU A 65 -3.20 3.17 6.19
C GLU A 65 -3.62 1.91 6.94
N ILE A 66 -2.66 1.28 7.61
CA ILE A 66 -2.89 0.05 8.36
C ILE A 66 -2.49 0.30 9.81
N VAL A 67 -3.41 0.02 10.73
CA VAL A 67 -3.17 0.08 12.16
C VAL A 67 -3.01 -1.33 12.69
N PHE A 68 -1.88 -1.60 13.31
CA PHE A 68 -1.55 -2.90 13.90
C PHE A 68 -1.76 -2.90 15.41
N CYS A 69 -2.21 -4.01 15.96
CA CYS A 69 -2.28 -4.20 17.42
C CYS A 69 -1.01 -4.82 18.01
N GLU A 70 -0.16 -5.40 17.17
CA GLU A 70 1.11 -5.98 17.61
C GLU A 70 2.21 -5.74 16.55
N VAL A 71 3.44 -5.77 17.00
CA VAL A 71 4.61 -5.61 16.14
C VAL A 71 5.07 -6.98 15.65
N GLN A 72 5.04 -7.18 14.34
CA GLN A 72 5.58 -8.38 13.70
C GLN A 72 6.78 -7.98 12.83
N PRO A 73 8.01 -8.22 13.26
CA PRO A 73 9.21 -7.74 12.55
C PRO A 73 9.31 -8.24 11.10
N CYS A 74 8.93 -9.48 10.84
CA CYS A 74 8.92 -10.02 9.48
C CYS A 74 7.97 -9.28 8.55
N LEU A 75 6.78 -8.93 9.05
CA LEU A 75 5.78 -8.18 8.30
C LEU A 75 6.27 -6.76 7.97
N PHE A 76 6.84 -6.07 8.96
CA PHE A 76 7.43 -4.76 8.75
C PHE A 76 8.59 -4.79 7.77
N SER A 77 9.44 -5.80 7.84
CA SER A 77 10.52 -6.01 6.88
C SER A 77 9.99 -6.20 5.45
N MET A 78 8.91 -6.94 5.29
CA MET A 78 8.31 -7.19 3.98
C MET A 78 7.69 -5.93 3.38
N ILE A 79 6.99 -5.12 4.18
CA ILE A 79 6.33 -3.90 3.74
C ILE A 79 7.34 -2.78 3.44
N THR A 80 8.31 -2.59 4.32
CA THR A 80 9.24 -1.46 4.23
C THR A 80 10.54 -1.77 3.50
N GLY A 81 10.84 -3.04 3.27
CA GLY A 81 12.12 -3.48 2.71
C GLY A 81 13.29 -3.43 3.71
N GLN A 82 13.03 -3.08 4.97
CA GLN A 82 14.06 -2.99 5.99
C GLN A 82 14.51 -4.37 6.47
N PRO A 83 15.81 -4.57 6.77
CA PRO A 83 16.28 -5.86 7.23
C PRO A 83 15.81 -6.18 8.64
N VAL A 84 15.55 -7.46 8.90
CA VAL A 84 15.27 -7.96 10.25
C VAL A 84 16.56 -8.11 11.05
N VAL A 85 16.44 -7.99 12.35
CA VAL A 85 17.53 -8.22 13.30
C VAL A 85 17.28 -9.55 14.01
N THR A 86 18.28 -10.40 14.00
CA THR A 86 18.24 -11.72 14.67
C THR A 86 19.19 -11.76 15.86
N ASP A 87 18.88 -12.60 16.83
CA ASP A 87 19.79 -12.93 17.94
C ASP A 87 20.84 -13.96 17.50
N ASN A 88 21.72 -14.34 18.44
CA ASN A 88 22.77 -15.34 18.19
C ASN A 88 22.23 -16.76 17.89
N ASN A 89 20.96 -17.01 18.19
CA ASN A 89 20.29 -18.28 17.94
C ASN A 89 19.48 -18.27 16.63
N GLY A 90 19.50 -17.16 15.90
CA GLY A 90 18.74 -16.99 14.65
C GLY A 90 17.29 -16.58 14.84
N ASN A 91 16.84 -16.27 16.06
CA ASN A 91 15.49 -15.77 16.28
C ASN A 91 15.36 -14.30 15.91
N ILE A 92 14.26 -13.95 15.27
CA ILE A 92 13.99 -12.58 14.88
C ILE A 92 13.53 -11.79 16.10
N ILE A 93 14.28 -10.75 16.46
CA ILE A 93 14.01 -9.91 17.64
C ILE A 93 13.56 -8.50 17.29
N GLY A 94 13.64 -8.10 16.01
CA GLY A 94 13.24 -6.78 15.57
C GLY A 94 13.59 -6.53 14.12
N PHE A 95 13.53 -5.26 13.73
CA PHE A 95 13.96 -4.81 12.42
C PHE A 95 14.85 -3.57 12.55
N LYS A 96 15.68 -3.34 11.55
CA LYS A 96 16.66 -2.26 11.53
C LYS A 96 16.23 -1.20 10.51
N MET A 97 16.21 0.05 10.92
CA MET A 97 15.97 1.17 10.02
C MET A 97 17.25 1.53 9.27
N ASN A 98 17.21 1.40 7.96
CA ASN A 98 18.32 1.75 7.08
C ASN A 98 17.87 2.78 6.05
N THR A 99 18.50 3.94 6.04
CA THR A 99 18.17 5.04 5.14
C THR A 99 18.66 4.85 3.69
N GLY A 100 19.53 3.87 3.46
CA GLY A 100 20.06 3.56 2.14
C GLY A 100 19.22 2.60 1.29
N ILE A 101 18.06 2.15 1.80
CA ILE A 101 17.19 1.24 1.06
C ILE A 101 16.38 2.01 0.02
N LYS A 102 16.42 1.51 -1.21
CA LYS A 102 15.61 2.03 -2.30
C LYS A 102 14.23 1.39 -2.28
N LEU A 103 13.20 2.22 -2.20
CA LEU A 103 11.79 1.76 -2.21
C LEU A 103 11.34 1.23 -3.57
N ASP A 104 12.03 1.61 -4.64
CA ASP A 104 11.72 1.14 -6.00
C ASP A 104 11.98 -0.35 -6.23
N SER A 105 12.82 -0.96 -5.40
CA SER A 105 13.11 -2.40 -5.45
C SER A 105 12.24 -3.23 -4.49
N SER A 106 11.44 -2.58 -3.66
CA SER A 106 10.60 -3.23 -2.66
C SER A 106 9.13 -2.98 -2.95
N GLY A 107 8.36 -4.02 -3.16
CA GLY A 107 6.94 -3.93 -3.34
C GLY A 107 6.21 -5.05 -2.63
N PHE A 108 4.94 -4.84 -2.36
CA PHE A 108 4.08 -5.86 -1.76
C PHE A 108 2.66 -5.78 -2.32
N ALA A 109 1.99 -6.92 -2.38
CA ALA A 109 0.59 -7.02 -2.65
C ALA A 109 -0.17 -7.23 -1.35
N LEU A 110 -1.26 -6.50 -1.18
CA LEU A 110 -2.09 -6.54 0.01
C LEU A 110 -3.45 -7.15 -0.31
N GLU A 111 -3.83 -8.16 0.45
CA GLU A 111 -5.17 -8.75 0.41
C GLU A 111 -5.81 -8.66 1.78
N VAL A 112 -7.02 -8.10 1.82
CA VAL A 112 -7.79 -7.95 3.06
C VAL A 112 -9.11 -8.68 2.90
N TRP A 113 -9.41 -9.57 3.85
CA TRP A 113 -10.69 -10.26 3.93
C TRP A 113 -11.49 -9.74 5.10
N MET A 114 -12.75 -9.48 4.87
CA MET A 114 -13.68 -9.02 5.89
C MET A 114 -14.85 -10.00 5.98
N GLY A 115 -15.20 -10.39 7.19
CA GLY A 115 -16.42 -11.13 7.46
C GLY A 115 -17.64 -10.22 7.31
N VAL A 116 -18.68 -10.71 6.67
CA VAL A 116 -19.97 -10.02 6.62
C VAL A 116 -20.85 -10.57 7.73
N PRO A 117 -21.26 -9.75 8.71
CA PRO A 117 -22.10 -10.23 9.80
C PRO A 117 -23.42 -10.81 9.29
N GLY A 118 -23.79 -11.99 9.78
CA GLY A 118 -25.03 -12.66 9.42
C GLY A 118 -25.03 -13.44 8.10
N VAL A 119 -23.92 -13.45 7.39
CA VAL A 119 -23.74 -14.28 6.20
C VAL A 119 -22.69 -15.32 6.50
N ALA A 120 -23.09 -16.57 6.63
CA ALA A 120 -22.15 -17.68 6.58
C ALA A 120 -21.65 -17.76 5.15
N CYS A 121 -20.36 -17.58 4.92
CA CYS A 121 -19.77 -18.02 3.68
C CYS A 121 -19.88 -19.54 3.66
N GLU A 122 -20.85 -20.05 2.98
CA GLU A 122 -20.91 -21.46 2.68
C GLU A 122 -19.72 -21.77 1.79
N GLY A 123 -18.75 -22.50 2.40
CA GLY A 123 -17.87 -22.86 1.66
C GLY A 123 -16.92 -23.41 1.49
N ASP A 124 -16.87 -24.11 1.41
CA ASP A 124 -15.87 -24.87 1.05
C ASP A 124 -15.01 -25.51 1.91
#